data_869d0144a59842453fd6df78c8cbe079
#
_entry.id   869d0144a59842453fd6df78c8cbe079
#
_cell.length_a   1.000
_cell.length_b   1.000
_cell.length_c   1.000
_cell.angle_alpha   90.00
_cell.angle_beta   90.00
_cell.angle_gamma   90.00
#
_symmetry.space_group_name_H-M   'P 1'
#
loop_
_entity.id
_entity.type
_entity.pdbx_description
1 polymer ?
#
loop_
_entity_poly.entity_id
_entity_poly.type
_entity_poly.pdbx_seq_one_letter_code
_entity_poly.pdbx_strand_id
1 'polypeptide(L)'
;NYSLTKMRTHIRKEVSSIAHQPAGSVEETRFEKIYNVVFSNSVTASISVAHEIADLIKKKQAEGKKCILGLATGSSPVKVYDELVRMHKEEGLSFKNVITFNLDEYYPMEKQDIQSYWYFMHEHLFNHIDIHKENINIPDGTVSHEELEAYCANYDKKIEECGGLDFQLLGIGRTGHIGFNEPGSNRNSGTRIITLDHITRSDAAETFHGIDNVPRQAITMGIRTVLKAHRIVLLAWGSSKASIVAKAVEGDITAEVPSSYLQLHENTTFVLDEEASADLTRIKTPWLVTDVQWNEDLKAKAIVWLCEHLGKTILKLTDSDYNEYGMSKLLAESGPAYDLNIAMFNRLQHTITGWPGGKPNADDTNRPEREHPHKKRVIIFSPHPDDDVISMGGTFDRLVSQGHEVHVAYQTSGNFAVSDHEALKFAEVFKDIAKENKTEVAVINEIISNITNKKSNEIDSLLVRQLKGNIRRHESLAATRYEGVPDKHVHFLNLPFYETGGVKKNPIGEADIKIIMDLIEEVKPHQIYAAGDLADPHGTHKVCLDAIFAALKNLKHKDYMKDCWVWLYRGAWHEWDIHEIEMAV
;
A
#
# COMPACT_ATOMS: atom_id res chain seq x y z
N ASN A 1 6.29 18.15 15.19
CA ASN A 1 7.62 17.49 15.17
C ASN A 1 7.91 16.87 16.53
N TYR A 2 7.31 15.72 16.79
CA TYR A 2 7.59 14.95 17.99
C TYR A 2 8.61 13.87 17.64
N SER A 3 9.74 13.80 18.33
CA SER A 3 10.57 12.61 18.28
C SER A 3 9.86 11.49 19.04
N LEU A 4 9.87 10.26 18.51
CA LEU A 4 9.32 9.11 19.22
C LEU A 4 9.94 8.89 20.59
N THR A 5 11.21 9.25 20.74
CA THR A 5 11.91 9.20 22.03
C THR A 5 11.29 10.12 23.07
N LYS A 6 10.91 11.34 22.67
CA LYS A 6 10.18 12.27 23.55
C LYS A 6 8.77 11.74 23.86
N MET A 7 8.07 11.21 22.86
CA MET A 7 6.77 10.59 23.06
C MET A 7 6.84 9.40 24.01
N ARG A 8 7.79 8.50 23.79
CA ARG A 8 8.00 7.34 24.67
C ARG A 8 8.22 7.74 26.12
N THR A 9 9.03 8.77 26.37
CA THR A 9 9.29 9.26 27.75
C THR A 9 8.04 9.91 28.33
N HIS A 10 7.28 10.62 27.51
CA HIS A 10 6.05 11.29 27.90
C HIS A 10 4.96 10.27 28.24
N ILE A 11 4.75 9.27 27.37
CA ILE A 11 3.76 8.20 27.57
C ILE A 11 4.02 7.40 28.84
N ARG A 12 5.27 6.98 29.09
CA ARG A 12 5.57 6.25 30.33
C ARG A 12 5.26 7.04 31.60
N LYS A 13 5.38 8.36 31.53
CA LYS A 13 4.96 9.23 32.62
C LYS A 13 3.45 9.40 32.70
N GLU A 14 2.78 9.44 31.56
CA GLU A 14 1.34 9.67 31.46
C GLU A 14 0.51 8.41 31.69
N VAL A 15 0.94 7.25 31.21
CA VAL A 15 0.28 5.96 31.50
C VAL A 15 0.43 5.62 33.00
N SER A 16 1.49 6.09 33.66
CA SER A 16 1.62 5.96 35.12
C SER A 16 0.83 7.02 35.91
N SER A 17 0.29 8.05 35.27
CA SER A 17 -0.55 9.06 35.92
C SER A 17 -1.60 9.63 34.97
N ILE A 18 -2.73 8.92 34.86
CA ILE A 18 -3.95 9.34 34.10
C ILE A 18 -4.36 10.79 34.43
N ALA A 19 -3.98 11.29 35.60
CA ALA A 19 -4.25 12.66 36.04
C ALA A 19 -3.57 13.78 35.21
N HIS A 20 -2.65 13.46 34.31
CA HIS A 20 -1.89 14.45 33.56
C HIS A 20 -2.22 14.45 32.03
N GLN A 21 -3.13 13.61 31.60
CA GLN A 21 -3.60 13.64 30.21
C GLN A 21 -4.71 14.70 30.06
N PRO A 22 -4.72 15.48 28.97
CA PRO A 22 -5.89 16.29 28.64
C PRO A 22 -7.12 15.38 28.53
N ALA A 23 -8.23 15.75 29.15
CA ALA A 23 -9.47 14.96 29.16
C ALA A 23 -9.89 14.52 27.74
N GLY A 24 -9.79 15.41 26.73
CA GLY A 24 -10.10 15.10 25.34
C GLY A 24 -9.26 13.97 24.73
N SER A 25 -7.98 13.86 25.07
CA SER A 25 -7.12 12.78 24.56
C SER A 25 -7.52 11.39 25.06
N VAL A 26 -8.00 11.30 26.31
CA VAL A 26 -8.47 10.04 26.90
C VAL A 26 -9.79 9.61 26.26
N GLU A 27 -10.69 10.55 26.02
CA GLU A 27 -11.97 10.28 25.37
C GLU A 27 -11.77 9.84 23.92
N GLU A 28 -10.93 10.53 23.17
CA GLU A 28 -10.64 10.23 21.77
C GLU A 28 -10.07 8.82 21.56
N THR A 29 -9.19 8.40 22.46
CA THR A 29 -8.48 7.11 22.34
C THR A 29 -9.09 6.01 23.21
N ARG A 30 -10.31 6.19 23.74
CA ARG A 30 -10.92 5.25 24.70
C ARG A 30 -11.12 3.83 24.20
N PHE A 31 -11.14 3.61 22.89
CA PHE A 31 -11.25 2.28 22.29
C PHE A 31 -9.87 1.67 21.96
N GLU A 32 -8.80 2.47 22.00
CA GLU A 32 -7.47 2.05 21.63
C GLU A 32 -6.77 1.32 22.78
N LYS A 33 -6.47 0.05 22.56
CA LYS A 33 -5.81 -0.83 23.54
C LYS A 33 -4.29 -0.88 23.37
N ILE A 34 -3.79 -0.33 22.25
CA ILE A 34 -2.36 -0.14 21.98
C ILE A 34 -2.13 1.34 21.68
N TYR A 35 -1.12 1.90 22.29
CA TYR A 35 -0.71 3.27 21.99
C TYR A 35 -0.23 3.38 20.55
N ASN A 36 -0.72 4.38 19.85
CA ASN A 36 -0.33 4.63 18.47
C ASN A 36 -0.09 6.12 18.19
N VAL A 37 0.75 6.37 17.18
CA VAL A 37 1.14 7.70 16.75
C VAL A 37 0.94 7.79 15.25
N VAL A 38 0.21 8.80 14.84
CA VAL A 38 -0.08 9.06 13.42
C VAL A 38 0.79 10.20 12.91
N PHE A 39 1.47 9.95 11.80
CA PHE A 39 2.28 10.93 11.07
C PHE A 39 1.64 11.24 9.72
N SER A 40 1.93 12.42 9.19
CA SER A 40 1.43 12.84 7.88
C SER A 40 1.91 11.96 6.71
N ASN A 41 3.03 11.25 6.90
CA ASN A 41 3.56 10.32 5.89
C ASN A 41 4.57 9.35 6.51
N SER A 42 4.79 8.23 5.82
CA SER A 42 5.71 7.16 6.23
C SER A 42 7.17 7.58 6.34
N VAL A 43 7.63 8.58 5.57
CA VAL A 43 9.02 9.05 5.60
C VAL A 43 9.32 9.73 6.93
N THR A 44 8.50 10.71 7.32
CA THR A 44 8.65 11.43 8.61
C THR A 44 8.55 10.46 9.78
N ALA A 45 7.63 9.51 9.70
CA ALA A 45 7.48 8.46 10.70
C ALA A 45 8.73 7.57 10.82
N SER A 46 9.28 7.12 9.69
CA SER A 46 10.48 6.29 9.66
C SER A 46 11.71 7.01 10.22
N ILE A 47 11.89 8.29 9.90
CA ILE A 47 12.96 9.13 10.46
C ILE A 47 12.85 9.19 11.97
N SER A 48 11.63 9.39 12.50
CA SER A 48 11.41 9.44 13.96
C SER A 48 11.77 8.12 14.64
N VAL A 49 11.44 6.98 14.03
CA VAL A 49 11.80 5.64 14.56
C VAL A 49 13.32 5.41 14.51
N ALA A 50 13.97 5.81 13.40
CA ALA A 50 15.42 5.70 13.27
C ALA A 50 16.15 6.50 14.37
N HIS A 51 15.66 7.70 14.70
CA HIS A 51 16.20 8.49 15.82
C HIS A 51 16.02 7.79 17.18
N GLU A 52 14.88 7.16 17.44
CA GLU A 52 14.66 6.37 18.67
C GLU A 52 15.68 5.23 18.78
N ILE A 53 15.93 4.50 17.69
CA ILE A 53 16.92 3.43 17.64
C ILE A 53 18.33 3.98 17.86
N ALA A 54 18.69 5.06 17.16
CA ALA A 54 20.00 5.69 17.30
C ALA A 54 20.29 6.19 18.73
N ASP A 55 19.31 6.80 19.36
CA ASP A 55 19.42 7.27 20.76
C ASP A 55 19.60 6.09 21.72
N LEU A 56 18.90 4.97 21.50
CA LEU A 56 19.09 3.75 22.27
C LEU A 56 20.50 3.17 22.11
N ILE A 57 21.02 3.12 20.88
CA ILE A 57 22.38 2.66 20.59
C ILE A 57 23.40 3.52 21.32
N LYS A 58 23.29 4.85 21.19
CA LYS A 58 24.18 5.83 21.87
C LYS A 58 24.12 5.68 23.39
N LYS A 59 22.92 5.53 23.96
CA LYS A 59 22.72 5.33 25.40
C LYS A 59 23.41 4.07 25.89
N LYS A 60 23.20 2.94 25.22
CA LYS A 60 23.83 1.66 25.59
C LYS A 60 25.34 1.71 25.43
N GLN A 61 25.84 2.39 24.40
CA GLN A 61 27.27 2.61 24.20
C GLN A 61 27.88 3.42 25.37
N ALA A 62 27.22 4.51 25.77
CA ALA A 62 27.67 5.32 26.91
C ALA A 62 27.67 4.54 28.23
N GLU A 63 26.79 3.53 28.37
CA GLU A 63 26.73 2.62 29.53
C GLU A 63 27.74 1.46 29.42
N GLY A 64 28.52 1.36 28.33
CA GLY A 64 29.44 0.24 28.07
C GLY A 64 28.72 -1.10 27.80
N LYS A 65 27.45 -1.07 27.40
CA LYS A 65 26.60 -2.24 27.17
C LYS A 65 26.36 -2.50 25.70
N LYS A 66 26.04 -3.74 25.37
CA LYS A 66 25.52 -4.10 24.06
C LYS A 66 24.08 -3.59 23.91
N CYS A 67 23.72 -3.20 22.68
CA CYS A 67 22.36 -2.87 22.27
C CYS A 67 21.82 -4.02 21.41
N ILE A 68 20.77 -4.67 21.87
CA ILE A 68 20.21 -5.86 21.22
C ILE A 68 18.96 -5.46 20.45
N LEU A 69 19.02 -5.52 19.10
CA LEU A 69 17.96 -5.08 18.21
C LEU A 69 17.29 -6.26 17.51
N GLY A 70 15.98 -6.36 17.62
CA GLY A 70 15.14 -7.19 16.78
C GLY A 70 14.76 -6.42 15.53
N LEU A 71 15.04 -6.96 14.34
CA LEU A 71 14.85 -6.29 13.06
C LEU A 71 13.86 -7.03 12.17
N ALA A 72 13.11 -6.27 11.39
CA ALA A 72 12.13 -6.75 10.41
C ALA A 72 12.63 -6.54 8.98
N THR A 73 12.07 -7.31 8.05
CA THR A 73 12.27 -7.14 6.61
C THR A 73 10.99 -6.63 5.93
N GLY A 74 11.02 -6.49 4.62
CA GLY A 74 9.91 -5.97 3.82
C GLY A 74 9.99 -4.46 3.59
N SER A 75 8.98 -3.89 2.93
CA SER A 75 8.99 -2.49 2.49
C SER A 75 8.89 -1.47 3.64
N SER A 76 8.23 -1.83 4.73
CA SER A 76 7.96 -0.88 5.82
C SER A 76 9.21 -0.35 6.52
N PRO A 77 10.24 -1.16 6.87
CA PRO A 77 11.41 -0.67 7.60
C PRO A 77 12.50 -0.04 6.71
N VAL A 78 12.41 -0.12 5.38
CA VAL A 78 13.49 0.35 4.47
C VAL A 78 13.91 1.79 4.78
N LYS A 79 12.95 2.69 4.93
CA LYS A 79 13.24 4.11 5.24
C LYS A 79 13.87 4.32 6.61
N VAL A 80 13.59 3.44 7.58
CA VAL A 80 14.27 3.45 8.88
C VAL A 80 15.74 3.07 8.69
N TYR A 81 16.02 2.04 7.88
CA TYR A 81 17.39 1.62 7.58
C TYR A 81 18.16 2.65 6.77
N ASP A 82 17.53 3.26 5.76
CA ASP A 82 18.12 4.36 4.98
C ASP A 82 18.60 5.50 5.92
N GLU A 83 17.78 5.88 6.89
CA GLU A 83 18.09 6.95 7.84
C GLU A 83 19.19 6.53 8.83
N LEU A 84 19.18 5.30 9.34
CA LEU A 84 20.24 4.77 10.20
C LEU A 84 21.59 4.73 9.46
N VAL A 85 21.59 4.35 8.18
CA VAL A 85 22.78 4.38 7.32
C VAL A 85 23.26 5.82 7.11
N ARG A 86 22.37 6.77 6.87
CA ARG A 86 22.71 8.19 6.77
C ARG A 86 23.36 8.69 8.05
N MET A 87 22.74 8.40 9.21
CA MET A 87 23.30 8.80 10.52
C MET A 87 24.67 8.18 10.78
N HIS A 88 24.90 6.93 10.35
CA HIS A 88 26.22 6.32 10.43
C HIS A 88 27.25 7.07 9.58
N LYS A 89 26.94 7.35 8.32
CA LYS A 89 27.86 7.96 7.37
C LYS A 89 28.10 9.44 7.62
N GLU A 90 27.07 10.18 8.04
CA GLU A 90 27.09 11.64 8.13
C GLU A 90 27.23 12.16 9.57
N GLU A 91 26.70 11.42 10.56
CA GLU A 91 26.67 11.84 11.96
C GLU A 91 27.56 10.99 12.87
N GLY A 92 28.24 9.96 12.32
CA GLY A 92 29.15 9.10 13.06
C GLY A 92 28.48 8.15 14.05
N LEU A 93 27.21 7.76 13.84
CA LEU A 93 26.54 6.72 14.62
C LEU A 93 27.28 5.39 14.44
N SER A 94 27.80 4.81 15.54
CA SER A 94 28.52 3.53 15.50
C SER A 94 27.64 2.37 15.91
N PHE A 95 27.75 1.26 15.20
CA PHE A 95 27.04 0.00 15.46
C PHE A 95 27.94 -1.07 16.10
N LYS A 96 29.16 -0.74 16.52
CA LYS A 96 30.11 -1.72 17.11
C LYS A 96 29.61 -2.36 18.41
N ASN A 97 28.72 -1.68 19.15
CA ASN A 97 28.08 -2.23 20.35
C ASN A 97 26.73 -2.90 20.08
N VAL A 98 26.32 -3.01 18.81
CA VAL A 98 25.01 -3.57 18.42
C VAL A 98 25.12 -5.07 18.16
N ILE A 99 24.10 -5.82 18.58
CA ILE A 99 23.82 -7.21 18.18
C ILE A 99 22.41 -7.20 17.59
N THR A 100 22.22 -7.82 16.42
CA THR A 100 20.92 -7.87 15.76
C THR A 100 20.37 -9.27 15.69
N PHE A 101 19.03 -9.39 15.76
CA PHE A 101 18.28 -10.62 15.52
C PHE A 101 17.14 -10.30 14.55
N ASN A 102 17.14 -10.91 13.37
CA ASN A 102 16.03 -10.79 12.43
C ASN A 102 14.88 -11.70 12.84
N LEU A 103 13.65 -11.27 12.50
CA LEU A 103 12.43 -12.01 12.83
C LEU A 103 12.33 -13.36 12.13
N ASP A 104 12.75 -13.41 10.87
CA ASP A 104 12.37 -14.52 9.99
C ASP A 104 13.30 -14.69 8.79
N GLU A 105 13.11 -15.80 8.10
CA GLU A 105 13.66 -16.11 6.78
C GLU A 105 12.77 -17.16 6.10
N TYR A 106 12.64 -17.08 4.78
CA TYR A 106 12.00 -18.12 3.98
C TYR A 106 12.73 -19.48 4.10
N TYR A 107 11.98 -20.58 3.95
CA TYR A 107 12.53 -21.91 4.06
C TYR A 107 11.96 -22.87 2.99
N PRO A 108 12.82 -23.61 2.24
CA PRO A 108 14.29 -23.45 2.19
C PRO A 108 14.68 -22.17 1.46
N MET A 109 15.84 -21.58 1.83
CA MET A 109 16.33 -20.36 1.20
C MET A 109 17.86 -20.25 1.30
N GLU A 110 18.54 -20.04 0.17
CA GLU A 110 19.96 -19.77 0.13
C GLU A 110 20.27 -18.32 0.47
N LYS A 111 21.35 -18.06 1.24
CA LYS A 111 21.71 -16.70 1.69
C LYS A 111 21.98 -15.72 0.54
N GLN A 112 22.52 -16.21 -0.58
CA GLN A 112 22.86 -15.40 -1.75
C GLN A 112 21.69 -15.16 -2.70
N ASP A 113 20.55 -15.79 -2.43
CA ASP A 113 19.35 -15.52 -3.19
C ASP A 113 18.88 -14.08 -2.94
N ILE A 114 18.58 -13.36 -4.02
CA ILE A 114 18.16 -11.94 -3.93
C ILE A 114 16.84 -11.76 -3.20
N GLN A 115 16.03 -12.80 -3.07
CA GLN A 115 14.79 -12.81 -2.30
C GLN A 115 15.00 -13.23 -0.83
N SER A 116 16.21 -13.66 -0.43
CA SER A 116 16.48 -13.98 0.96
C SER A 116 16.47 -12.73 1.85
N TYR A 117 16.02 -12.89 3.07
CA TYR A 117 16.09 -11.81 4.05
C TYR A 117 17.52 -11.52 4.50
N TRP A 118 18.42 -12.52 4.38
CA TRP A 118 19.84 -12.30 4.53
C TRP A 118 20.37 -11.28 3.50
N TYR A 119 20.04 -11.48 2.21
CA TYR A 119 20.44 -10.55 1.14
C TYR A 119 19.81 -9.17 1.36
N PHE A 120 18.51 -9.13 1.64
CA PHE A 120 17.79 -7.88 1.91
C PHE A 120 18.46 -7.05 3.02
N MET A 121 18.79 -7.66 4.15
CA MET A 121 19.39 -6.95 5.28
C MET A 121 20.81 -6.47 4.99
N HIS A 122 21.57 -7.21 4.21
CA HIS A 122 22.91 -6.79 3.79
C HIS A 122 22.83 -5.62 2.78
N GLU A 123 21.90 -5.67 1.84
CA GLU A 123 21.68 -4.60 0.84
C GLU A 123 21.20 -3.30 1.49
N HIS A 124 20.27 -3.37 2.45
CA HIS A 124 19.67 -2.17 3.02
C HIS A 124 20.36 -1.63 4.28
N LEU A 125 21.12 -2.46 5.00
CA LEU A 125 21.70 -2.02 6.27
C LEU A 125 23.14 -2.50 6.48
N PHE A 126 23.39 -3.82 6.55
CA PHE A 126 24.62 -4.34 7.13
C PHE A 126 25.89 -4.04 6.33
N ASN A 127 25.80 -3.93 5.00
CA ASN A 127 26.94 -3.55 4.14
C ASN A 127 27.32 -2.07 4.27
N HIS A 128 26.50 -1.25 4.94
CA HIS A 128 26.64 0.20 4.99
C HIS A 128 27.02 0.74 6.37
N ILE A 129 27.15 -0.13 7.38
CA ILE A 129 27.42 0.24 8.78
C ILE A 129 28.59 -0.54 9.35
N ASP A 130 29.11 -0.13 10.52
CA ASP A 130 30.30 -0.72 11.16
C ASP A 130 29.98 -1.84 12.18
N ILE A 131 28.87 -2.57 11.98
CA ILE A 131 28.50 -3.70 12.82
C ILE A 131 29.48 -4.88 12.62
N HIS A 132 29.84 -5.57 13.71
CA HIS A 132 30.65 -6.78 13.63
C HIS A 132 29.83 -7.95 13.06
N LYS A 133 30.41 -8.71 12.10
CA LYS A 133 29.69 -9.79 11.42
C LYS A 133 29.15 -10.88 12.34
N GLU A 134 29.88 -11.19 13.42
CA GLU A 134 29.47 -12.14 14.46
C GLU A 134 28.27 -11.70 15.28
N ASN A 135 27.93 -10.41 15.23
CA ASN A 135 26.79 -9.83 15.92
C ASN A 135 25.51 -9.82 15.06
N ILE A 136 25.60 -10.25 13.81
CA ILE A 136 24.44 -10.33 12.90
C ILE A 136 23.82 -11.72 13.01
N ASN A 137 22.55 -11.79 13.42
CA ASN A 137 21.81 -13.04 13.51
C ASN A 137 20.56 -12.95 12.62
N ILE A 138 20.55 -13.77 11.58
CA ILE A 138 19.40 -13.94 10.68
C ILE A 138 19.11 -15.44 10.67
N PRO A 139 17.85 -15.89 10.74
CA PRO A 139 17.53 -17.30 10.63
C PRO A 139 18.14 -17.91 9.37
N ASP A 140 18.68 -19.13 9.46
CA ASP A 140 19.35 -19.80 8.36
C ASP A 140 18.38 -20.70 7.61
N GLY A 141 17.99 -20.28 6.40
CA GLY A 141 17.08 -21.01 5.52
C GLY A 141 17.66 -22.30 4.93
N THR A 142 18.94 -22.63 5.20
CA THR A 142 19.63 -23.84 4.68
C THR A 142 19.76 -24.95 5.71
N VAL A 143 19.30 -24.73 6.95
CA VAL A 143 19.33 -25.74 8.02
C VAL A 143 18.56 -26.99 7.59
N SER A 144 19.11 -28.18 7.85
CA SER A 144 18.40 -29.42 7.53
C SER A 144 17.11 -29.57 8.33
N HIS A 145 16.12 -30.22 7.76
CA HIS A 145 14.79 -30.36 8.42
C HIS A 145 14.90 -31.08 9.77
N GLU A 146 15.87 -31.98 9.92
CA GLU A 146 16.11 -32.75 11.16
C GLU A 146 16.69 -31.86 12.28
N GLU A 147 17.43 -30.82 11.93
CA GLU A 147 18.07 -29.91 12.90
C GLU A 147 17.22 -28.68 13.22
N LEU A 148 16.12 -28.42 12.46
CA LEU A 148 15.32 -27.20 12.55
C LEU A 148 14.79 -26.92 13.96
N GLU A 149 14.26 -27.93 14.65
CA GLU A 149 13.69 -27.72 16.00
C GLU A 149 14.77 -27.28 16.99
N ALA A 150 15.92 -27.97 16.97
CA ALA A 150 17.06 -27.62 17.82
C ALA A 150 17.64 -26.23 17.46
N TYR A 151 17.71 -25.93 16.16
CA TYR A 151 18.16 -24.64 15.66
C TYR A 151 17.27 -23.50 16.14
N CYS A 152 15.94 -23.63 16.00
CA CYS A 152 14.96 -22.63 16.43
C CYS A 152 15.01 -22.41 17.95
N ALA A 153 15.11 -23.49 18.74
CA ALA A 153 15.26 -23.40 20.20
C ALA A 153 16.56 -22.68 20.59
N ASN A 154 17.66 -22.95 19.87
CA ASN A 154 18.93 -22.27 20.10
C ASN A 154 18.89 -20.79 19.70
N TYR A 155 18.10 -20.40 18.70
CA TYR A 155 17.90 -19.01 18.32
C TYR A 155 17.26 -18.20 19.46
N ASP A 156 16.18 -18.71 20.06
CA ASP A 156 15.56 -18.09 21.24
C ASP A 156 16.54 -18.04 22.44
N LYS A 157 17.27 -19.13 22.68
CA LYS A 157 18.26 -19.18 23.76
C LYS A 157 19.37 -18.14 23.58
N LYS A 158 19.86 -17.94 22.37
CA LYS A 158 20.88 -16.92 22.05
C LYS A 158 20.38 -15.51 22.36
N ILE A 159 19.11 -15.21 22.07
CA ILE A 159 18.48 -13.94 22.44
C ILE A 159 18.47 -13.77 23.97
N GLU A 160 18.08 -14.83 24.71
CA GLU A 160 18.05 -14.79 26.18
C GLU A 160 19.46 -14.62 26.79
N GLU A 161 20.47 -15.32 26.25
CA GLU A 161 21.87 -15.21 26.68
C GLU A 161 22.46 -13.80 26.42
N CYS A 162 21.96 -13.07 25.40
CA CYS A 162 22.31 -11.67 25.18
C CYS A 162 21.60 -10.69 26.15
N GLY A 163 20.69 -11.18 27.00
CA GLY A 163 19.90 -10.35 27.94
C GLY A 163 18.53 -9.94 27.38
N GLY A 164 18.07 -10.53 26.29
CA GLY A 164 16.81 -10.21 25.61
C GLY A 164 16.93 -9.03 24.64
N LEU A 165 15.86 -8.79 23.88
CA LEU A 165 15.80 -7.69 22.91
C LEU A 165 15.53 -6.35 23.63
N ASP A 166 16.39 -5.38 23.43
CA ASP A 166 16.17 -4.00 23.92
C ASP A 166 15.09 -3.30 23.11
N PHE A 167 15.04 -3.59 21.81
CA PHE A 167 14.09 -2.99 20.86
C PHE A 167 13.72 -4.02 19.80
N GLN A 168 12.43 -4.16 19.51
CA GLN A 168 11.92 -4.97 18.41
C GLN A 168 11.17 -4.09 17.40
N LEU A 169 11.67 -4.05 16.18
CA LEU A 169 10.98 -3.44 15.05
C LEU A 169 10.07 -4.47 14.37
N LEU A 170 8.84 -4.10 14.08
CA LEU A 170 7.83 -4.94 13.43
C LEU A 170 7.20 -4.23 12.24
N GLY A 171 6.76 -4.99 11.26
CA GLY A 171 5.72 -4.62 10.31
C GLY A 171 4.43 -5.40 10.60
N ILE A 172 3.36 -5.12 9.86
CA ILE A 172 2.09 -5.86 9.93
C ILE A 172 1.67 -6.34 8.55
N GLY A 173 1.36 -7.62 8.43
CA GLY A 173 0.77 -8.18 7.21
C GLY A 173 -0.73 -7.89 7.09
N ARG A 174 -1.31 -8.05 5.91
CA ARG A 174 -2.76 -7.85 5.68
C ARG A 174 -3.64 -8.80 6.51
N THR A 175 -3.11 -9.96 6.88
CA THR A 175 -3.77 -10.94 7.76
C THR A 175 -3.59 -10.60 9.25
N GLY A 176 -2.84 -9.56 9.60
CA GLY A 176 -2.51 -9.21 10.98
C GLY A 176 -1.32 -9.97 11.54
N HIS A 177 -0.58 -10.70 10.70
CA HIS A 177 0.65 -11.38 11.14
C HIS A 177 1.76 -10.38 11.49
N ILE A 178 2.63 -10.77 12.42
CA ILE A 178 3.88 -10.09 12.79
C ILE A 178 5.03 -11.09 12.65
N GLY A 179 6.11 -10.70 11.94
CA GLY A 179 7.00 -11.67 11.32
C GLY A 179 6.15 -12.58 10.42
N PHE A 180 6.42 -13.87 10.40
CA PHE A 180 5.53 -14.84 9.75
C PHE A 180 4.61 -15.58 10.75
N ASN A 181 4.25 -14.95 11.89
CA ASN A 181 3.23 -15.51 12.77
C ASN A 181 1.84 -15.31 12.18
N GLU A 182 1.44 -16.24 11.30
CA GLU A 182 0.16 -16.25 10.60
C GLU A 182 -1.05 -16.42 11.53
N PRO A 183 -2.29 -16.11 11.08
CA PRO A 183 -3.51 -16.40 11.81
C PRO A 183 -3.54 -17.82 12.37
N GLY A 184 -3.96 -17.97 13.62
CA GLY A 184 -3.89 -19.22 14.38
C GLY A 184 -2.61 -19.43 15.19
N SER A 185 -1.62 -18.53 15.07
CA SER A 185 -0.39 -18.59 15.87
C SER A 185 -0.68 -18.43 17.36
N ASN A 186 -0.05 -19.28 18.18
CA ASN A 186 -0.23 -19.25 19.63
C ASN A 186 0.67 -18.19 20.26
N ARG A 187 0.15 -17.41 21.21
CA ARG A 187 0.90 -16.39 21.95
C ARG A 187 2.14 -16.92 22.69
N ASN A 188 2.16 -18.21 23.03
CA ASN A 188 3.26 -18.85 23.75
C ASN A 188 4.31 -19.49 22.81
N SER A 189 4.14 -19.32 21.48
CA SER A 189 5.08 -19.88 20.51
C SER A 189 6.46 -19.22 20.60
N GLY A 190 7.50 -20.04 20.59
CA GLY A 190 8.88 -19.64 20.32
C GLY A 190 9.21 -19.63 18.83
N THR A 191 10.46 -19.41 18.51
CA THR A 191 10.96 -19.50 17.12
C THR A 191 10.73 -20.90 16.57
N ARG A 192 10.19 -20.96 15.34
CA ARG A 192 9.76 -22.23 14.72
C ARG A 192 9.62 -22.10 13.22
N ILE A 193 9.56 -23.24 12.54
CA ILE A 193 9.10 -23.32 11.16
C ILE A 193 7.57 -23.19 11.12
N ILE A 194 7.05 -22.49 10.12
CA ILE A 194 5.63 -22.31 9.86
C ILE A 194 5.30 -22.54 8.38
N THR A 195 4.03 -22.80 8.08
CA THR A 195 3.51 -22.76 6.71
C THR A 195 2.93 -21.39 6.44
N LEU A 196 3.31 -20.77 5.32
CA LEU A 196 2.85 -19.45 4.92
C LEU A 196 1.41 -19.51 4.41
N ASP A 197 0.60 -18.55 4.82
CA ASP A 197 -0.75 -18.34 4.31
C ASP A 197 -0.74 -18.01 2.81
N HIS A 198 -1.83 -18.35 2.12
CA HIS A 198 -1.97 -18.06 0.69
C HIS A 198 -1.88 -16.56 0.41
N ILE A 199 -2.49 -15.71 1.25
CA ILE A 199 -2.46 -14.24 1.10
C ILE A 199 -1.03 -13.74 1.23
N THR A 200 -0.28 -14.21 2.23
CA THR A 200 1.14 -13.86 2.43
C THR A 200 1.99 -14.26 1.23
N ARG A 201 1.76 -15.45 0.66
CA ARG A 201 2.46 -15.89 -0.54
C ARG A 201 2.04 -15.08 -1.78
N SER A 202 0.77 -14.71 -1.89
CA SER A 202 0.27 -13.86 -2.97
C SER A 202 0.90 -12.47 -2.92
N ASP A 203 1.07 -11.88 -1.72
CA ASP A 203 1.72 -10.59 -1.53
C ASP A 203 3.20 -10.61 -1.93
N ALA A 204 3.87 -11.76 -1.77
CA ALA A 204 5.26 -11.95 -2.16
C ALA A 204 5.45 -12.37 -3.64
N ALA A 205 4.37 -12.76 -4.33
CA ALA A 205 4.43 -13.40 -5.64
C ALA A 205 5.16 -12.56 -6.69
N GLU A 206 4.98 -11.24 -6.69
CA GLU A 206 5.69 -10.34 -7.63
C GLU A 206 7.19 -10.39 -7.40
N THR A 207 7.64 -10.29 -6.15
CA THR A 207 9.07 -10.34 -5.79
C THR A 207 9.72 -11.66 -6.21
N PHE A 208 8.97 -12.76 -6.14
CA PHE A 208 9.42 -14.08 -6.54
C PHE A 208 9.11 -14.43 -8.01
N HIS A 209 8.62 -13.48 -8.81
CA HIS A 209 8.24 -13.72 -10.21
C HIS A 209 7.21 -14.84 -10.39
N GLY A 210 6.28 -14.95 -9.47
CA GLY A 210 5.17 -15.90 -9.47
C GLY A 210 4.98 -16.60 -8.14
N ILE A 211 3.72 -16.89 -7.79
CA ILE A 211 3.34 -17.51 -6.51
C ILE A 211 3.95 -18.90 -6.32
N ASP A 212 4.19 -19.63 -7.42
CA ASP A 212 4.78 -20.97 -7.36
C ASP A 212 6.25 -20.95 -6.96
N ASN A 213 6.93 -19.84 -7.16
CA ASN A 213 8.32 -19.63 -6.76
C ASN A 213 8.44 -19.18 -5.29
N VAL A 214 7.35 -18.73 -4.66
CA VAL A 214 7.37 -18.34 -3.25
C VAL A 214 7.46 -19.59 -2.38
N PRO A 215 8.46 -19.70 -1.48
CA PRO A 215 8.54 -20.81 -0.55
C PRO A 215 7.22 -20.99 0.22
N ARG A 216 6.90 -22.24 0.54
CA ARG A 216 5.68 -22.56 1.29
C ARG A 216 5.85 -22.45 2.80
N GLN A 217 7.08 -22.38 3.26
CA GLN A 217 7.43 -22.38 4.67
C GLN A 217 8.39 -21.24 4.98
N ALA A 218 8.49 -20.89 6.25
CA ALA A 218 9.45 -19.93 6.77
C ALA A 218 9.83 -20.27 8.20
N ILE A 219 11.03 -19.87 8.63
CA ILE A 219 11.44 -19.85 10.03
C ILE A 219 11.05 -18.48 10.58
N THR A 220 10.33 -18.42 11.69
CA THR A 220 9.92 -17.15 12.29
C THR A 220 10.09 -17.13 13.81
N MET A 221 10.55 -16.00 14.31
CA MET A 221 10.53 -15.71 15.75
C MET A 221 9.10 -15.75 16.26
N GLY A 222 8.85 -16.50 17.33
CA GLY A 222 7.49 -16.66 17.85
C GLY A 222 6.99 -15.47 18.65
N ILE A 223 5.67 -15.42 18.84
CA ILE A 223 4.97 -14.34 19.57
C ILE A 223 5.55 -14.17 20.99
N ARG A 224 5.80 -15.28 21.71
CA ARG A 224 6.40 -15.24 23.06
C ARG A 224 7.75 -14.53 23.07
N THR A 225 8.59 -14.79 22.09
CA THR A 225 9.93 -14.21 21.99
C THR A 225 9.84 -12.72 21.67
N VAL A 226 8.95 -12.33 20.75
CA VAL A 226 8.65 -10.92 20.44
C VAL A 226 8.15 -10.18 21.68
N LEU A 227 7.18 -10.74 22.43
CA LEU A 227 6.60 -10.11 23.62
C LEU A 227 7.57 -9.96 24.81
N LYS A 228 8.72 -10.64 24.77
CA LYS A 228 9.79 -10.47 25.78
C LYS A 228 10.68 -9.26 25.52
N ALA A 229 10.56 -8.58 24.38
CA ALA A 229 11.35 -7.39 24.10
C ALA A 229 11.04 -6.25 25.08
N HIS A 230 12.02 -5.44 25.43
CA HIS A 230 11.80 -4.29 26.32
C HIS A 230 10.98 -3.17 25.67
N ARG A 231 11.10 -3.01 24.36
CA ARG A 231 10.39 -2.02 23.55
C ARG A 231 9.98 -2.65 22.23
N ILE A 232 8.73 -2.45 21.84
CA ILE A 232 8.22 -2.87 20.53
C ILE A 232 7.71 -1.65 19.77
N VAL A 233 8.12 -1.52 18.52
CA VAL A 233 7.59 -0.53 17.58
C VAL A 233 7.11 -1.27 16.33
N LEU A 234 5.83 -1.12 16.01
CA LEU A 234 5.23 -1.67 14.81
C LEU A 234 4.96 -0.55 13.80
N LEU A 235 5.41 -0.76 12.57
CA LEU A 235 5.22 0.17 11.44
C LEU A 235 4.07 -0.31 10.57
N ALA A 236 3.16 0.60 10.22
CA ALA A 236 2.13 0.33 9.21
C ALA A 236 1.90 1.56 8.33
N TRP A 237 1.94 1.34 7.02
CA TRP A 237 1.80 2.37 6.00
C TRP A 237 0.72 2.02 4.98
N GLY A 238 -0.04 3.04 4.58
CA GLY A 238 -1.02 2.97 3.50
C GLY A 238 -2.38 2.41 3.89
N SER A 239 -3.38 2.73 3.09
CA SER A 239 -4.80 2.42 3.33
C SER A 239 -5.08 0.91 3.38
N SER A 240 -4.29 0.08 2.70
CA SER A 240 -4.41 -1.39 2.75
C SER A 240 -4.19 -1.98 4.15
N LYS A 241 -3.60 -1.20 5.08
CA LYS A 241 -3.37 -1.60 6.47
C LYS A 241 -4.42 -1.07 7.44
N ALA A 242 -5.29 -0.14 7.03
CA ALA A 242 -6.22 0.54 7.93
C ALA A 242 -7.12 -0.44 8.72
N SER A 243 -7.76 -1.37 8.03
CA SER A 243 -8.67 -2.35 8.65
C SER A 243 -7.96 -3.26 9.64
N ILE A 244 -6.77 -3.77 9.29
CA ILE A 244 -6.04 -4.67 10.19
C ILE A 244 -5.41 -3.93 11.38
N VAL A 245 -5.00 -2.68 11.20
CA VAL A 245 -4.54 -1.81 12.28
C VAL A 245 -5.67 -1.57 13.28
N ALA A 246 -6.87 -1.20 12.82
CA ALA A 246 -8.02 -1.01 13.69
C ALA A 246 -8.36 -2.29 14.47
N LYS A 247 -8.36 -3.45 13.82
CA LYS A 247 -8.57 -4.75 14.48
C LYS A 247 -7.50 -5.07 15.54
N ALA A 248 -6.25 -4.74 15.26
CA ALA A 248 -5.15 -4.99 16.20
C ALA A 248 -5.17 -4.03 17.40
N VAL A 249 -5.53 -2.75 17.17
CA VAL A 249 -5.48 -1.68 18.18
C VAL A 249 -6.75 -1.65 19.03
N GLU A 250 -7.91 -1.74 18.42
CA GLU A 250 -9.23 -1.56 19.07
C GLU A 250 -9.97 -2.88 19.28
N GLY A 251 -9.69 -3.90 18.47
CA GLY A 251 -10.36 -5.21 18.55
C GLY A 251 -9.95 -6.05 19.74
N ASP A 252 -10.54 -7.23 19.85
CA ASP A 252 -10.19 -8.18 20.90
C ASP A 252 -8.89 -8.91 20.61
N ILE A 253 -8.22 -9.38 21.67
CA ILE A 253 -7.04 -10.23 21.55
C ILE A 253 -7.47 -11.59 21.00
N THR A 254 -6.98 -11.94 19.82
CA THR A 254 -7.33 -13.19 19.14
C THR A 254 -6.16 -13.75 18.34
N ALA A 255 -6.13 -15.07 18.18
CA ALA A 255 -5.18 -15.73 17.30
C ALA A 255 -5.43 -15.44 15.80
N GLU A 256 -6.65 -15.05 15.43
CA GLU A 256 -7.00 -14.66 14.05
C GLU A 256 -6.30 -13.35 13.62
N VAL A 257 -5.92 -12.54 14.59
CA VAL A 257 -5.15 -11.31 14.39
C VAL A 257 -3.93 -11.33 15.30
N PRO A 258 -2.83 -12.00 14.93
CA PRO A 258 -1.67 -12.19 15.82
C PRO A 258 -1.08 -10.90 16.37
N SER A 259 -1.14 -9.79 15.61
CA SER A 259 -0.73 -8.46 16.08
C SER A 259 -1.55 -7.96 17.26
N SER A 260 -2.77 -8.47 17.50
CA SER A 260 -3.57 -8.13 18.69
C SER A 260 -2.94 -8.58 20.00
N TYR A 261 -2.06 -9.60 19.98
CA TYR A 261 -1.31 -10.00 21.16
C TYR A 261 -0.39 -8.89 21.69
N LEU A 262 -0.03 -7.91 20.87
CA LEU A 262 0.77 -6.77 21.28
C LEU A 262 0.04 -5.88 22.32
N GLN A 263 -1.29 -6.01 22.45
CA GLN A 263 -2.05 -5.39 23.55
C GLN A 263 -1.60 -5.88 24.95
N LEU A 264 -0.96 -7.05 25.03
CA LEU A 264 -0.42 -7.60 26.27
C LEU A 264 0.95 -7.01 26.68
N HIS A 265 1.55 -6.21 25.81
CA HIS A 265 2.90 -5.68 26.02
C HIS A 265 2.86 -4.20 26.41
N GLU A 266 3.37 -3.86 27.60
CA GLU A 266 3.24 -2.53 28.21
C GLU A 266 4.00 -1.40 27.47
N ASN A 267 4.95 -1.73 26.60
CA ASN A 267 5.82 -0.76 25.94
C ASN A 267 5.82 -0.94 24.42
N THR A 268 4.61 -1.11 23.87
CA THR A 268 4.38 -1.18 22.41
C THR A 268 3.85 0.15 21.90
N THR A 269 4.31 0.54 20.70
CA THR A 269 3.75 1.68 19.95
C THR A 269 3.54 1.26 18.51
N PHE A 270 2.35 1.53 17.99
CA PHE A 270 2.11 1.49 16.55
C PHE A 270 2.43 2.87 15.96
N VAL A 271 3.29 2.89 14.97
CA VAL A 271 3.67 4.09 14.22
C VAL A 271 3.02 3.99 12.86
N LEU A 272 2.09 4.90 12.62
CA LEU A 272 1.17 4.86 11.49
C LEU A 272 1.34 6.11 10.64
N ASP A 273 1.04 6.02 9.35
CA ASP A 273 0.69 7.19 8.56
C ASP A 273 -0.84 7.43 8.60
N GLU A 274 -1.28 8.55 8.05
CA GLU A 274 -2.70 8.93 8.02
C GLU A 274 -3.56 7.85 7.36
N GLU A 275 -3.09 7.26 6.26
CA GLU A 275 -3.81 6.23 5.52
C GLU A 275 -3.97 4.93 6.33
N ALA A 276 -2.91 4.44 6.98
CA ALA A 276 -2.98 3.22 7.80
C ALA A 276 -3.81 3.39 9.08
N SER A 277 -4.05 4.63 9.52
CA SER A 277 -4.86 4.95 10.69
C SER A 277 -6.35 5.20 10.36
N ALA A 278 -6.73 5.23 9.09
CA ALA A 278 -8.03 5.71 8.62
C ALA A 278 -9.24 4.97 9.23
N ASP A 279 -9.09 3.70 9.61
CA ASP A 279 -10.17 2.91 10.21
C ASP A 279 -10.23 2.97 11.76
N LEU A 280 -9.29 3.67 12.43
CA LEU A 280 -9.40 3.91 13.87
C LEU A 280 -10.65 4.75 14.18
N THR A 281 -11.36 4.40 15.24
CA THR A 281 -12.65 5.04 15.59
C THR A 281 -12.53 6.57 15.67
N ARG A 282 -11.46 7.11 16.24
CA ARG A 282 -11.25 8.57 16.34
C ARG A 282 -11.08 9.27 14.98
N ILE A 283 -10.73 8.52 13.93
CA ILE A 283 -10.52 9.04 12.57
C ILE A 283 -11.73 8.72 11.68
N LYS A 284 -12.19 7.47 11.71
CA LYS A 284 -13.31 7.02 10.88
C LYS A 284 -14.65 7.62 11.33
N THR A 285 -14.89 7.59 12.64
CA THR A 285 -16.18 7.98 13.26
C THR A 285 -15.93 8.88 14.47
N PRO A 286 -15.29 10.06 14.28
CA PRO A 286 -14.84 10.91 15.40
C PRO A 286 -15.97 11.35 16.33
N TRP A 287 -17.20 11.50 15.82
CA TRP A 287 -18.37 11.86 16.62
C TRP A 287 -18.74 10.86 17.71
N LEU A 288 -18.21 9.61 17.62
CA LEU A 288 -18.42 8.60 18.65
C LEU A 288 -17.54 8.84 19.88
N VAL A 289 -16.44 9.57 19.73
CA VAL A 289 -15.39 9.69 20.78
C VAL A 289 -15.07 11.12 21.17
N THR A 290 -15.45 12.11 20.37
CA THR A 290 -15.18 13.53 20.67
C THR A 290 -16.31 14.43 20.18
N ASP A 291 -16.35 15.66 20.67
CA ASP A 291 -17.23 16.72 20.17
C ASP A 291 -16.66 17.26 18.85
N VAL A 292 -17.42 17.08 17.75
CA VAL A 292 -17.00 17.47 16.41
C VAL A 292 -17.69 18.76 15.94
N GLN A 293 -17.04 19.45 15.00
CA GLN A 293 -17.64 20.53 14.24
C GLN A 293 -18.28 19.96 12.96
N TRP A 294 -19.60 20.04 12.86
CA TRP A 294 -20.36 19.46 11.75
C TRP A 294 -20.26 20.33 10.49
N ASN A 295 -19.48 19.90 9.51
CA ASN A 295 -19.50 20.42 8.15
C ASN A 295 -20.24 19.44 7.21
N GLU A 296 -20.48 19.81 5.96
CA GLU A 296 -21.28 19.02 5.02
C GLU A 296 -20.65 17.64 4.71
N ASP A 297 -19.31 17.55 4.68
CA ASP A 297 -18.63 16.30 4.39
C ASP A 297 -18.69 15.34 5.59
N LEU A 298 -18.50 15.86 6.80
CA LEU A 298 -18.64 15.06 8.00
C LEU A 298 -20.09 14.60 8.24
N LYS A 299 -21.10 15.44 7.91
CA LYS A 299 -22.50 15.05 7.91
C LYS A 299 -22.76 13.91 6.95
N ALA A 300 -22.24 14.02 5.71
CA ALA A 300 -22.40 12.98 4.71
C ALA A 300 -21.76 11.66 5.16
N LYS A 301 -20.52 11.71 5.63
CA LYS A 301 -19.80 10.57 6.17
C LYS A 301 -20.58 9.89 7.30
N ALA A 302 -21.07 10.67 8.27
CA ALA A 302 -21.78 10.15 9.43
C ALA A 302 -23.12 9.52 9.07
N ILE A 303 -23.89 10.14 8.18
CA ILE A 303 -25.21 9.62 7.76
C ILE A 303 -25.05 8.33 6.94
N VAL A 304 -24.10 8.28 6.00
CA VAL A 304 -23.81 7.06 5.24
C VAL A 304 -23.34 5.95 6.16
N TRP A 305 -22.39 6.24 7.05
CA TRP A 305 -21.94 5.29 8.05
C TRP A 305 -23.09 4.74 8.92
N LEU A 306 -24.01 5.60 9.36
CA LEU A 306 -25.17 5.19 10.17
C LEU A 306 -26.09 4.24 9.40
N CYS A 307 -26.32 4.51 8.10
CA CYS A 307 -27.08 3.62 7.23
C CYS A 307 -26.46 2.24 7.13
N GLU A 308 -25.17 2.17 6.88
CA GLU A 308 -24.41 0.92 6.72
C GLU A 308 -24.37 0.16 8.06
N HIS A 309 -24.09 0.85 9.15
CA HIS A 309 -23.99 0.27 10.48
C HIS A 309 -25.32 -0.36 10.95
N LEU A 310 -26.45 0.30 10.65
CA LEU A 310 -27.79 -0.18 11.03
C LEU A 310 -28.46 -1.07 9.98
N GLY A 311 -27.91 -1.13 8.75
CA GLY A 311 -28.58 -1.77 7.62
C GLY A 311 -29.91 -1.09 7.27
N LYS A 312 -30.03 0.21 7.51
CA LYS A 312 -31.21 1.03 7.22
C LYS A 312 -30.99 1.94 6.03
N THR A 313 -32.00 2.10 5.18
CA THR A 313 -31.96 3.11 4.11
C THR A 313 -32.05 4.53 4.70
N ILE A 314 -31.42 5.51 4.04
CA ILE A 314 -31.33 6.91 4.52
C ILE A 314 -32.70 7.45 4.96
N LEU A 315 -33.73 7.34 4.13
CA LEU A 315 -35.07 7.87 4.42
C LEU A 315 -35.82 7.18 5.57
N LYS A 316 -35.24 6.11 6.14
CA LYS A 316 -35.82 5.38 7.29
C LYS A 316 -35.05 5.63 8.59
N LEU A 317 -33.98 6.41 8.58
CA LEU A 317 -33.29 6.81 9.80
C LEU A 317 -34.18 7.73 10.62
N THR A 318 -34.14 7.57 11.94
CA THR A 318 -34.93 8.32 12.92
C THR A 318 -34.06 9.13 13.85
N ASP A 319 -34.62 10.12 14.55
CA ASP A 319 -33.91 10.90 15.57
C ASP A 319 -33.28 9.98 16.64
N SER A 320 -33.95 8.85 16.97
CA SER A 320 -33.41 7.85 17.90
C SER A 320 -32.12 7.24 17.37
N ASP A 321 -32.08 6.87 16.08
CA ASP A 321 -30.89 6.29 15.45
C ASP A 321 -29.69 7.25 15.55
N TYR A 322 -29.90 8.52 15.25
CA TYR A 322 -28.85 9.53 15.37
C TYR A 322 -28.39 9.73 16.82
N ASN A 323 -29.34 9.82 17.78
CA ASN A 323 -29.01 10.03 19.18
C ASN A 323 -28.24 8.87 19.80
N GLU A 324 -28.61 7.61 19.48
CA GLU A 324 -27.95 6.40 19.98
C GLU A 324 -26.50 6.28 19.52
N TYR A 325 -26.20 6.89 18.36
CA TYR A 325 -24.86 6.81 17.75
C TYR A 325 -24.09 8.16 17.78
N GLY A 326 -24.29 8.94 18.84
CA GLY A 326 -23.45 10.10 19.17
C GLY A 326 -23.70 11.35 18.34
N MET A 327 -24.80 11.41 17.59
CA MET A 327 -25.11 12.52 16.69
C MET A 327 -26.19 13.47 17.20
N SER A 328 -26.45 13.50 18.53
CA SER A 328 -27.45 14.42 19.12
C SER A 328 -27.15 15.88 18.83
N LYS A 329 -25.88 16.28 18.80
CA LYS A 329 -25.47 17.64 18.46
C LYS A 329 -25.77 17.95 16.99
N LEU A 330 -25.60 16.99 16.08
CA LEU A 330 -25.96 17.15 14.67
C LEU A 330 -27.44 17.49 14.51
N LEU A 331 -28.33 16.76 15.22
CA LEU A 331 -29.77 17.05 15.21
C LEU A 331 -30.08 18.44 15.78
N ALA A 332 -29.39 18.81 16.87
CA ALA A 332 -29.59 20.13 17.48
C ALA A 332 -29.19 21.31 16.58
N GLU A 333 -28.09 21.14 15.81
CA GLU A 333 -27.55 22.18 14.95
C GLU A 333 -28.19 22.22 13.55
N SER A 334 -28.61 21.07 13.01
CA SER A 334 -29.01 20.94 11.60
C SER A 334 -30.49 20.56 11.40
N GLY A 335 -31.22 20.29 12.48
CA GLY A 335 -32.65 19.93 12.43
C GLY A 335 -32.88 18.43 12.56
N PRO A 336 -34.16 17.98 12.48
CA PRO A 336 -34.55 16.59 12.70
C PRO A 336 -34.00 15.65 11.61
N ALA A 337 -33.93 14.37 11.94
CA ALA A 337 -33.47 13.31 11.02
C ALA A 337 -34.20 13.35 9.67
N TYR A 338 -35.49 13.70 9.67
CA TYR A 338 -36.29 13.80 8.43
C TYR A 338 -35.66 14.76 7.41
N ASP A 339 -35.28 15.96 7.84
CA ASP A 339 -34.71 16.99 6.95
C ASP A 339 -33.30 16.62 6.50
N LEU A 340 -32.48 16.10 7.41
CA LEU A 340 -31.13 15.59 7.12
C LEU A 340 -31.17 14.44 6.11
N ASN A 341 -32.08 13.49 6.29
CA ASN A 341 -32.25 12.34 5.41
C ASN A 341 -32.61 12.76 3.99
N ILE A 342 -33.55 13.72 3.84
CA ILE A 342 -33.95 14.24 2.52
C ILE A 342 -32.79 14.97 1.86
N ALA A 343 -32.09 15.82 2.60
CA ALA A 343 -30.94 16.54 2.05
C ALA A 343 -29.85 15.59 1.57
N MET A 344 -29.52 14.58 2.36
CA MET A 344 -28.53 13.57 2.00
C MET A 344 -28.97 12.69 0.83
N PHE A 345 -30.22 12.23 0.82
CA PHE A 345 -30.76 11.47 -0.30
C PHE A 345 -30.66 12.26 -1.61
N ASN A 346 -31.04 13.53 -1.59
CA ASN A 346 -30.93 14.39 -2.77
C ASN A 346 -29.46 14.59 -3.19
N ARG A 347 -28.54 14.81 -2.25
CA ARG A 347 -27.10 14.94 -2.55
C ARG A 347 -26.59 13.69 -3.28
N LEU A 348 -26.84 12.50 -2.74
CA LEU A 348 -26.37 11.23 -3.35
C LEU A 348 -27.08 10.95 -4.68
N GLN A 349 -28.37 11.23 -4.80
CA GLN A 349 -29.10 11.04 -6.05
C GLN A 349 -28.52 11.91 -7.19
N HIS A 350 -28.04 13.12 -6.87
CA HIS A 350 -27.45 14.02 -7.86
C HIS A 350 -26.08 13.56 -8.36
N THR A 351 -25.41 12.64 -7.67
CA THR A 351 -24.14 12.06 -8.17
C THR A 351 -24.37 11.00 -9.26
N ILE A 352 -25.56 10.40 -9.31
CA ILE A 352 -25.86 9.32 -10.25
C ILE A 352 -26.17 9.90 -11.63
N THR A 353 -25.43 9.45 -12.64
CA THR A 353 -25.62 9.87 -14.02
C THR A 353 -25.44 8.73 -15.01
N GLY A 354 -26.18 8.75 -16.11
CA GLY A 354 -25.90 7.92 -17.29
C GLY A 354 -25.15 8.70 -18.40
N TRP A 355 -24.70 9.94 -18.09
CA TRP A 355 -24.12 10.85 -19.08
C TRP A 355 -22.81 11.48 -18.56
N PRO A 356 -21.73 10.69 -18.37
CA PRO A 356 -20.49 11.23 -17.78
C PRO A 356 -19.84 12.34 -18.61
N GLY A 357 -20.15 12.43 -19.89
CA GLY A 357 -19.73 13.52 -20.77
C GLY A 357 -20.70 14.71 -20.82
N GLY A 358 -21.80 14.68 -20.06
CA GLY A 358 -22.85 15.68 -20.08
C GLY A 358 -24.03 15.31 -21.00
N LYS A 359 -25.25 15.48 -20.47
CA LYS A 359 -26.49 15.19 -21.21
C LYS A 359 -26.90 16.38 -22.09
N PRO A 360 -27.05 16.22 -23.41
CA PRO A 360 -27.46 17.29 -24.31
C PRO A 360 -28.80 17.92 -23.89
N ASN A 361 -28.86 19.25 -23.90
CA ASN A 361 -30.04 20.04 -23.59
C ASN A 361 -30.65 19.83 -22.17
N ALA A 362 -29.82 19.36 -21.22
CA ALA A 362 -30.23 19.22 -19.82
C ALA A 362 -29.83 20.43 -18.99
N ASP A 363 -30.55 20.65 -17.90
CA ASP A 363 -30.09 21.54 -16.81
C ASP A 363 -29.00 20.80 -16.02
N ASP A 364 -27.76 21.25 -16.14
CA ASP A 364 -26.58 20.67 -15.49
C ASP A 364 -26.12 21.48 -14.26
N THR A 365 -26.92 22.42 -13.78
CA THR A 365 -26.57 23.37 -12.69
C THR A 365 -26.14 22.64 -11.41
N ASN A 366 -26.77 21.50 -11.10
CA ASN A 366 -26.52 20.70 -9.89
C ASN A 366 -25.95 19.31 -10.19
N ARG A 367 -25.31 19.15 -11.37
CA ARG A 367 -24.70 17.87 -11.78
C ARG A 367 -23.18 17.97 -11.86
N PRO A 368 -22.44 16.91 -11.53
CA PRO A 368 -20.98 16.91 -11.67
C PRO A 368 -20.57 16.97 -13.15
N GLU A 369 -21.31 16.27 -14.03
CA GLU A 369 -21.13 16.37 -15.48
C GLU A 369 -21.73 17.64 -16.03
N ARG A 370 -21.11 18.20 -17.06
CA ARG A 370 -21.60 19.43 -17.72
C ARG A 370 -21.83 19.17 -19.20
N GLU A 371 -22.93 19.73 -19.73
CA GLU A 371 -23.26 19.60 -21.15
C GLU A 371 -22.18 20.20 -22.05
N HIS A 372 -21.74 21.41 -21.74
CA HIS A 372 -20.79 22.13 -22.58
C HIS A 372 -19.32 21.96 -22.13
N PRO A 373 -18.37 21.91 -23.08
CA PRO A 373 -18.58 21.81 -24.52
C PRO A 373 -19.10 20.44 -24.93
N HIS A 374 -19.98 20.38 -25.93
CA HIS A 374 -20.44 19.14 -26.55
C HIS A 374 -19.85 19.06 -27.98
N LYS A 375 -19.25 18.00 -28.43
CA LYS A 375 -18.76 16.75 -27.84
C LYS A 375 -17.45 17.00 -27.10
N LYS A 376 -17.21 16.24 -26.04
CA LYS A 376 -15.95 16.38 -25.28
C LYS A 376 -14.81 15.57 -25.93
N ARG A 377 -13.60 16.11 -25.80
CA ARG A 377 -12.36 15.33 -25.93
C ARG A 377 -11.98 14.82 -24.55
N VAL A 378 -11.75 13.53 -24.44
CA VAL A 378 -11.52 12.82 -23.18
C VAL A 378 -10.20 12.07 -23.23
N ILE A 379 -9.39 12.15 -22.20
CA ILE A 379 -8.25 11.24 -22.00
C ILE A 379 -8.54 10.36 -20.80
N ILE A 380 -8.44 9.05 -20.97
CA ILE A 380 -8.44 8.05 -19.91
C ILE A 380 -7.01 7.59 -19.73
N PHE A 381 -6.38 7.93 -18.61
CA PHE A 381 -5.08 7.43 -18.22
C PHE A 381 -5.24 6.12 -17.48
N SER A 382 -4.64 5.06 -18.00
CA SER A 382 -4.62 3.71 -17.43
C SER A 382 -3.20 3.41 -16.97
N PRO A 383 -2.92 3.27 -15.66
CA PRO A 383 -1.59 2.91 -15.16
C PRO A 383 -1.04 1.65 -15.79
N HIS A 384 -1.84 0.58 -15.85
CA HIS A 384 -1.54 -0.66 -16.55
C HIS A 384 -2.52 -0.88 -17.71
N PRO A 385 -2.21 -1.81 -18.65
CA PRO A 385 -3.06 -2.09 -19.81
C PRO A 385 -4.36 -2.87 -19.50
N ASP A 386 -5.16 -2.45 -18.51
CA ASP A 386 -6.45 -3.04 -18.12
C ASP A 386 -7.26 -2.14 -17.16
N ASP A 387 -6.63 -1.18 -16.47
CA ASP A 387 -7.28 -0.35 -15.45
C ASP A 387 -8.46 0.49 -16.01
N ASP A 388 -8.38 0.92 -17.26
CA ASP A 388 -9.45 1.63 -17.96
C ASP A 388 -10.75 0.81 -18.07
N VAL A 389 -10.63 -0.49 -18.32
CA VAL A 389 -11.77 -1.39 -18.47
C VAL A 389 -12.24 -1.93 -17.14
N ILE A 390 -11.31 -2.42 -16.28
CA ILE A 390 -11.63 -3.05 -15.01
C ILE A 390 -12.23 -2.02 -14.04
N SER A 391 -11.66 -0.81 -14.00
CA SER A 391 -12.00 0.18 -12.97
C SER A 391 -13.08 1.17 -13.41
N MET A 392 -13.21 1.47 -14.71
CA MET A 392 -14.15 2.46 -15.17
C MET A 392 -14.87 2.09 -16.50
N GLY A 393 -14.95 0.79 -16.80
CA GLY A 393 -15.53 0.29 -18.07
C GLY A 393 -16.93 0.84 -18.37
N GLY A 394 -17.81 0.93 -17.37
CA GLY A 394 -19.14 1.54 -17.56
C GLY A 394 -19.11 3.01 -17.96
N THR A 395 -18.22 3.80 -17.36
CA THR A 395 -17.99 5.21 -17.73
C THR A 395 -17.39 5.30 -19.13
N PHE A 396 -16.42 4.43 -19.43
CA PHE A 396 -15.74 4.35 -20.71
C PHE A 396 -16.73 4.05 -21.85
N ASP A 397 -17.54 2.98 -21.71
CA ASP A 397 -18.60 2.64 -22.68
C ASP A 397 -19.55 3.82 -22.92
N ARG A 398 -20.02 4.48 -21.85
CA ARG A 398 -20.91 5.64 -21.98
C ARG A 398 -20.28 6.78 -22.75
N LEU A 399 -19.04 7.13 -22.46
CA LEU A 399 -18.33 8.19 -23.18
C LEU A 399 -18.23 7.91 -24.69
N VAL A 400 -17.86 6.68 -25.06
CA VAL A 400 -17.74 6.28 -26.47
C VAL A 400 -19.11 6.19 -27.15
N SER A 401 -20.08 5.49 -26.53
CA SER A 401 -21.42 5.29 -27.09
C SER A 401 -22.19 6.61 -27.27
N GLN A 402 -21.91 7.62 -26.46
CA GLN A 402 -22.47 8.96 -26.56
C GLN A 402 -21.74 9.88 -27.55
N GLY A 403 -20.71 9.37 -28.22
CA GLY A 403 -20.04 10.02 -29.34
C GLY A 403 -19.00 11.07 -28.94
N HIS A 404 -18.46 11.01 -27.72
CA HIS A 404 -17.30 11.79 -27.34
C HIS A 404 -16.03 11.30 -28.04
N GLU A 405 -15.03 12.17 -28.18
CA GLU A 405 -13.71 11.80 -28.70
C GLU A 405 -12.86 11.28 -27.54
N VAL A 406 -12.77 9.94 -27.44
CA VAL A 406 -12.08 9.28 -26.33
C VAL A 406 -10.70 8.83 -26.76
N HIS A 407 -9.69 9.23 -26.01
CA HIS A 407 -8.31 8.77 -26.07
C HIS A 407 -7.99 7.93 -24.84
N VAL A 408 -7.37 6.77 -25.04
CA VAL A 408 -6.90 5.92 -23.93
C VAL A 408 -5.38 5.94 -23.91
N ALA A 409 -4.79 6.21 -22.77
CA ALA A 409 -3.35 6.36 -22.58
C ALA A 409 -2.83 5.39 -21.51
N TYR A 410 -2.22 4.29 -21.96
CA TYR A 410 -1.57 3.30 -21.11
C TYR A 410 -0.20 3.82 -20.70
N GLN A 411 -0.01 4.05 -19.39
CA GLN A 411 1.16 4.71 -18.86
C GLN A 411 2.38 3.78 -18.79
N THR A 412 2.16 2.49 -18.50
CA THR A 412 3.21 1.48 -18.43
C THR A 412 2.94 0.33 -19.41
N SER A 413 3.97 -0.47 -19.68
CA SER A 413 3.81 -1.66 -20.55
C SER A 413 3.07 -2.81 -19.88
N GLY A 414 3.01 -2.84 -18.53
CA GLY A 414 2.41 -3.94 -17.77
C GLY A 414 3.16 -5.28 -17.91
N ASN A 415 4.39 -5.28 -18.42
CA ASN A 415 5.14 -6.50 -18.76
C ASN A 415 5.33 -7.45 -17.58
N PHE A 416 5.40 -6.93 -16.33
CA PHE A 416 5.57 -7.72 -15.11
C PHE A 416 4.37 -8.63 -14.81
N ALA A 417 3.17 -8.31 -15.30
CA ALA A 417 1.98 -9.13 -15.08
C ALA A 417 1.93 -10.40 -15.93
N VAL A 418 2.77 -10.49 -16.98
CA VAL A 418 2.80 -11.66 -17.87
C VAL A 418 3.79 -12.68 -17.33
N SER A 419 3.30 -13.89 -17.03
CA SER A 419 4.16 -14.99 -16.56
C SER A 419 5.11 -15.48 -17.66
N ASP A 420 6.24 -16.10 -17.25
CA ASP A 420 7.16 -16.72 -18.18
C ASP A 420 6.48 -17.84 -18.98
N HIS A 421 5.57 -18.58 -18.36
CA HIS A 421 4.78 -19.62 -19.02
C HIS A 421 3.89 -19.05 -20.12
N GLU A 422 3.20 -17.95 -19.88
CA GLU A 422 2.36 -17.26 -20.85
C GLU A 422 3.22 -16.74 -22.03
N ALA A 423 4.32 -16.05 -21.72
CA ALA A 423 5.24 -15.56 -22.75
C ALA A 423 5.83 -16.70 -23.61
N LEU A 424 6.20 -17.83 -22.97
CA LEU A 424 6.71 -19.01 -23.67
C LEU A 424 5.66 -19.57 -24.65
N LYS A 425 4.41 -19.71 -24.20
CA LYS A 425 3.30 -20.18 -25.05
C LYS A 425 3.15 -19.33 -26.33
N PHE A 426 3.17 -18.00 -26.19
CA PHE A 426 3.12 -17.12 -27.36
C PHE A 426 4.34 -17.26 -28.26
N ALA A 427 5.54 -17.35 -27.68
CA ALA A 427 6.77 -17.53 -28.46
C ALA A 427 6.77 -18.85 -29.25
N GLU A 428 6.28 -19.95 -28.66
CA GLU A 428 6.16 -21.25 -29.32
C GLU A 428 5.15 -21.20 -30.48
N VAL A 429 3.98 -20.56 -30.30
CA VAL A 429 3.00 -20.36 -31.37
C VAL A 429 3.61 -19.58 -32.54
N PHE A 430 4.31 -18.47 -32.25
CA PHE A 430 4.99 -17.70 -33.30
C PHE A 430 6.07 -18.51 -34.00
N LYS A 431 6.81 -19.34 -33.28
CA LYS A 431 7.83 -20.25 -33.86
C LYS A 431 7.22 -21.25 -34.84
N ASP A 432 6.09 -21.86 -34.48
CA ASP A 432 5.46 -22.84 -35.32
C ASP A 432 4.88 -22.20 -36.60
N ILE A 433 4.21 -21.04 -36.47
CA ILE A 433 3.75 -20.26 -37.65
C ILE A 433 4.92 -19.85 -38.54
N ALA A 434 6.02 -19.40 -37.97
CA ALA A 434 7.21 -19.01 -38.73
C ALA A 434 7.83 -20.19 -39.50
N LYS A 435 7.90 -21.37 -38.87
CA LYS A 435 8.39 -22.60 -39.52
C LYS A 435 7.50 -23.02 -40.70
N GLU A 436 6.18 -23.01 -40.50
CA GLU A 436 5.22 -23.37 -41.58
C GLU A 436 5.35 -22.44 -42.78
N ASN A 437 5.62 -21.15 -42.53
CA ASN A 437 5.77 -20.13 -43.57
C ASN A 437 7.22 -19.92 -44.04
N LYS A 438 8.18 -20.75 -43.57
CA LYS A 438 9.61 -20.68 -43.94
C LYS A 438 10.23 -19.30 -43.69
N THR A 439 9.78 -18.62 -42.62
CA THR A 439 10.34 -17.34 -42.17
C THR A 439 11.40 -17.53 -41.09
N GLU A 440 12.21 -16.50 -40.85
CA GLU A 440 13.30 -16.56 -39.88
C GLU A 440 12.78 -16.72 -38.45
N VAL A 441 13.42 -17.60 -37.66
CA VAL A 441 13.03 -17.93 -36.29
C VAL A 441 14.11 -17.57 -35.26
N ALA A 442 15.19 -16.91 -35.67
CA ALA A 442 16.34 -16.64 -34.81
C ALA A 442 15.97 -15.90 -33.52
N VAL A 443 15.26 -14.78 -33.66
CA VAL A 443 14.80 -13.94 -32.51
C VAL A 443 13.83 -14.72 -31.63
N ILE A 444 12.92 -15.51 -32.21
CA ILE A 444 11.96 -16.32 -31.45
C ILE A 444 12.68 -17.40 -30.63
N ASN A 445 13.69 -18.06 -31.23
CA ASN A 445 14.50 -19.04 -30.52
C ASN A 445 15.30 -18.40 -29.39
N GLU A 446 15.82 -17.18 -29.57
CA GLU A 446 16.49 -16.43 -28.52
C GLU A 446 15.55 -16.11 -27.36
N ILE A 447 14.34 -15.67 -27.63
CA ILE A 447 13.31 -15.43 -26.60
C ILE A 447 13.02 -16.71 -25.81
N ILE A 448 12.75 -17.82 -26.50
CA ILE A 448 12.50 -19.13 -25.88
C ILE A 448 13.68 -19.55 -25.00
N SER A 449 14.91 -19.40 -25.51
CA SER A 449 16.12 -19.73 -24.76
C SER A 449 16.28 -18.87 -23.51
N ASN A 450 16.01 -17.57 -23.61
CA ASN A 450 16.10 -16.63 -22.50
C ASN A 450 15.07 -16.94 -21.40
N ILE A 451 13.88 -17.40 -21.77
CA ILE A 451 12.85 -17.81 -20.79
C ILE A 451 13.21 -19.15 -20.15
N THR A 452 13.58 -20.17 -20.96
CA THR A 452 13.77 -21.54 -20.48
C THR A 452 15.05 -21.72 -19.66
N ASN A 453 16.09 -20.93 -19.92
CA ASN A 453 17.37 -20.98 -19.21
C ASN A 453 17.48 -19.93 -18.09
N LYS A 454 16.44 -19.11 -17.90
CA LYS A 454 16.40 -18.08 -16.88
C LYS A 454 16.45 -18.70 -15.49
N LYS A 455 17.33 -18.17 -14.66
CA LYS A 455 17.34 -18.52 -13.23
C LYS A 455 16.21 -17.78 -12.51
N SER A 456 15.78 -18.33 -11.39
CA SER A 456 14.68 -17.73 -10.58
C SER A 456 14.89 -16.27 -10.22
N ASN A 457 16.14 -15.79 -10.25
CA ASN A 457 16.53 -14.44 -9.81
C ASN A 457 17.00 -13.53 -10.95
N GLU A 458 16.86 -13.96 -12.19
CA GLU A 458 17.30 -13.16 -13.34
C GLU A 458 16.19 -12.24 -13.83
N ILE A 459 16.57 -11.00 -14.14
CA ILE A 459 15.72 -10.03 -14.80
C ILE A 459 15.46 -10.50 -16.24
N ASP A 460 14.23 -10.34 -16.71
CA ASP A 460 13.89 -10.62 -18.10
C ASP A 460 14.79 -9.87 -19.08
N SER A 461 15.28 -10.55 -20.09
CA SER A 461 15.99 -9.89 -21.18
C SER A 461 15.09 -8.87 -21.90
N LEU A 462 15.68 -7.91 -22.59
CA LEU A 462 14.92 -6.89 -23.31
C LEU A 462 13.88 -7.50 -24.28
N LEU A 463 14.26 -8.58 -24.99
CA LEU A 463 13.35 -9.26 -25.92
C LEU A 463 12.16 -9.93 -25.21
N VAL A 464 12.40 -10.55 -24.04
CA VAL A 464 11.33 -11.14 -23.23
C VAL A 464 10.40 -10.06 -22.70
N ARG A 465 10.92 -8.94 -22.18
CA ARG A 465 10.11 -7.79 -21.75
C ARG A 465 9.27 -7.21 -22.89
N GLN A 466 9.86 -7.08 -24.09
CA GLN A 466 9.15 -6.62 -25.27
C GLN A 466 8.02 -7.57 -25.66
N LEU A 467 8.24 -8.89 -25.62
CA LEU A 467 7.18 -9.87 -25.85
C LEU A 467 6.05 -9.72 -24.85
N LYS A 468 6.38 -9.70 -23.55
CA LYS A 468 5.40 -9.55 -22.47
C LYS A 468 4.60 -8.24 -22.60
N GLY A 469 5.29 -7.12 -22.84
CA GLY A 469 4.64 -5.83 -23.09
C GLY A 469 3.74 -5.84 -24.34
N ASN A 470 4.15 -6.52 -25.41
CA ASN A 470 3.32 -6.65 -26.62
C ASN A 470 2.07 -7.52 -26.38
N ILE A 471 2.14 -8.56 -25.56
CA ILE A 471 0.96 -9.34 -25.15
C ILE A 471 -0.06 -8.40 -24.51
N ARG A 472 0.33 -7.66 -23.49
CA ARG A 472 -0.55 -6.69 -22.81
C ARG A 472 -1.08 -5.61 -23.74
N ARG A 473 -0.22 -5.08 -24.61
CA ARG A 473 -0.59 -4.09 -25.62
C ARG A 473 -1.70 -4.58 -26.54
N HIS A 474 -1.63 -5.82 -27.00
CA HIS A 474 -2.64 -6.38 -27.92
C HIS A 474 -3.94 -6.74 -27.19
N GLU A 475 -3.91 -7.12 -25.93
CA GLU A 475 -5.09 -7.26 -25.09
C GLU A 475 -5.83 -5.92 -24.97
N SER A 476 -5.12 -4.84 -24.65
CA SER A 476 -5.69 -3.49 -24.57
C SER A 476 -6.24 -2.99 -25.89
N LEU A 477 -5.54 -3.25 -27.00
CA LEU A 477 -6.04 -2.92 -28.34
C LEU A 477 -7.32 -3.71 -28.68
N ALA A 478 -7.43 -4.95 -28.26
CA ALA A 478 -8.66 -5.73 -28.46
C ALA A 478 -9.83 -5.13 -27.66
N ALA A 479 -9.60 -4.73 -26.40
CA ALA A 479 -10.61 -4.10 -25.57
C ALA A 479 -11.05 -2.73 -26.11
N THR A 480 -10.11 -1.84 -26.46
CA THR A 480 -10.43 -0.51 -26.98
C THR A 480 -11.13 -0.56 -28.34
N ARG A 481 -10.77 -1.53 -29.21
CA ARG A 481 -11.48 -1.78 -30.48
C ARG A 481 -12.90 -2.30 -30.26
N TYR A 482 -13.11 -3.16 -29.26
CA TYR A 482 -14.43 -3.62 -28.87
C TYR A 482 -15.34 -2.46 -28.45
N GLU A 483 -14.81 -1.51 -27.68
CA GLU A 483 -15.49 -0.28 -27.28
C GLU A 483 -15.68 0.71 -28.45
N GLY A 484 -15.04 0.52 -29.59
CA GLY A 484 -15.16 1.39 -30.77
C GLY A 484 -14.19 2.57 -30.80
N VAL A 485 -13.13 2.56 -29.98
CA VAL A 485 -12.07 3.58 -30.00
C VAL A 485 -11.15 3.32 -31.20
N PRO A 486 -10.91 4.30 -32.08
CA PRO A 486 -9.95 4.16 -33.19
C PRO A 486 -8.52 3.94 -32.68
N ASP A 487 -7.75 3.06 -33.32
CA ASP A 487 -6.36 2.76 -32.94
C ASP A 487 -5.47 4.02 -32.78
N LYS A 488 -5.71 5.07 -33.58
CA LYS A 488 -4.99 6.35 -33.49
C LYS A 488 -5.25 7.14 -32.20
N HIS A 489 -6.29 6.80 -31.45
CA HIS A 489 -6.62 7.37 -30.15
C HIS A 489 -6.15 6.48 -28.98
N VAL A 490 -5.42 5.41 -29.26
CA VAL A 490 -4.85 4.53 -28.25
C VAL A 490 -3.35 4.79 -28.15
N HIS A 491 -2.90 5.27 -26.99
CA HIS A 491 -1.55 5.73 -26.74
C HIS A 491 -0.84 4.79 -25.74
N PHE A 492 0.34 4.32 -26.12
CA PHE A 492 1.19 3.51 -25.24
C PHE A 492 2.41 4.36 -24.86
N LEU A 493 2.38 4.93 -23.65
CA LEU A 493 3.33 5.93 -23.22
C LEU A 493 4.66 5.31 -22.80
N ASN A 494 4.67 4.07 -22.28
CA ASN A 494 5.86 3.35 -21.82
C ASN A 494 6.76 4.25 -20.96
N LEU A 495 6.20 4.83 -19.89
CA LEU A 495 6.90 5.80 -19.06
C LEU A 495 8.24 5.24 -18.53
N PRO A 496 9.36 5.95 -18.71
CA PRO A 496 10.70 5.48 -18.38
C PRO A 496 10.89 5.01 -16.94
N PHE A 497 10.14 5.57 -15.98
CA PHE A 497 10.24 5.18 -14.58
C PHE A 497 9.93 3.68 -14.36
N TYR A 498 9.04 3.12 -15.17
CA TYR A 498 8.58 1.72 -15.05
C TYR A 498 9.49 0.74 -15.80
N GLU A 499 10.07 1.15 -16.91
CA GLU A 499 10.77 0.27 -17.86
C GLU A 499 12.20 -0.11 -17.43
N THR A 500 12.41 -0.34 -16.13
CA THR A 500 13.73 -0.66 -15.55
C THR A 500 14.16 -2.11 -15.77
N GLY A 501 13.19 -2.99 -16.03
CA GLY A 501 13.41 -4.43 -16.10
C GLY A 501 13.50 -5.15 -14.75
N GLY A 502 13.44 -4.43 -13.63
CA GLY A 502 13.44 -4.96 -12.28
C GLY A 502 12.21 -4.49 -11.49
N VAL A 503 11.94 -5.15 -10.36
CA VAL A 503 10.85 -4.78 -9.44
C VAL A 503 11.03 -3.35 -8.92
N LYS A 504 12.28 -2.92 -8.71
CA LYS A 504 12.59 -1.54 -8.27
C LYS A 504 12.42 -0.57 -9.44
N LYS A 505 11.40 0.26 -9.35
CA LYS A 505 11.11 1.31 -10.32
C LYS A 505 11.93 2.56 -10.02
N ASN A 506 12.21 3.37 -11.04
CA ASN A 506 12.86 4.65 -10.85
C ASN A 506 11.87 5.68 -10.28
N PRO A 507 12.33 6.76 -9.60
CA PRO A 507 11.50 7.92 -9.36
C PRO A 507 11.04 8.53 -10.69
N ILE A 508 9.86 9.18 -10.69
CA ILE A 508 9.41 9.96 -11.86
C ILE A 508 10.43 11.06 -12.19
N GLY A 509 10.68 11.25 -13.47
CA GLY A 509 11.59 12.25 -13.99
C GLY A 509 10.95 13.21 -15.00
N GLU A 510 11.69 14.18 -15.47
CA GLU A 510 11.22 15.14 -16.47
C GLU A 510 10.77 14.47 -17.77
N ALA A 511 11.38 13.34 -18.14
CA ALA A 511 11.02 12.60 -19.34
C ALA A 511 9.59 12.01 -19.22
N ASP A 512 9.24 11.44 -18.06
CA ASP A 512 7.91 10.90 -17.81
C ASP A 512 6.85 12.00 -17.87
N ILE A 513 7.12 13.12 -17.20
CA ILE A 513 6.23 14.28 -17.15
C ILE A 513 6.02 14.86 -18.56
N LYS A 514 7.12 14.98 -19.33
CA LYS A 514 7.07 15.53 -20.69
C LYS A 514 6.19 14.69 -21.62
N ILE A 515 6.29 13.37 -21.58
CA ILE A 515 5.46 12.47 -22.41
C ILE A 515 3.96 12.72 -22.13
N ILE A 516 3.58 12.84 -20.87
CA ILE A 516 2.19 13.13 -20.47
C ILE A 516 1.77 14.53 -20.94
N MET A 517 2.64 15.53 -20.77
CA MET A 517 2.36 16.89 -21.23
C MET A 517 2.13 16.95 -22.74
N ASP A 518 2.98 16.29 -23.53
CA ASP A 518 2.90 16.28 -24.98
C ASP A 518 1.54 15.69 -25.43
N LEU A 519 1.07 14.61 -24.81
CA LEU A 519 -0.25 14.04 -25.10
C LEU A 519 -1.40 15.00 -24.72
N ILE A 520 -1.34 15.62 -23.54
CA ILE A 520 -2.37 16.58 -23.11
C ILE A 520 -2.40 17.80 -24.04
N GLU A 521 -1.24 18.30 -24.50
CA GLU A 521 -1.15 19.41 -25.46
C GLU A 521 -1.67 19.03 -26.84
N GLU A 522 -1.47 17.78 -27.30
CA GLU A 522 -2.00 17.27 -28.56
C GLU A 522 -3.52 17.18 -28.52
N VAL A 523 -4.09 16.53 -27.51
CA VAL A 523 -5.53 16.26 -27.39
C VAL A 523 -6.32 17.49 -26.95
N LYS A 524 -5.77 18.30 -26.06
CA LYS A 524 -6.45 19.45 -25.39
C LYS A 524 -7.78 19.01 -24.80
N PRO A 525 -7.77 18.11 -23.80
CA PRO A 525 -8.97 17.44 -23.31
C PRO A 525 -9.89 18.41 -22.55
N HIS A 526 -11.17 18.09 -22.54
CA HIS A 526 -12.17 18.70 -21.67
C HIS A 526 -12.38 17.89 -20.39
N GLN A 527 -12.06 16.57 -20.47
CA GLN A 527 -12.08 15.69 -19.31
C GLN A 527 -10.84 14.79 -19.32
N ILE A 528 -10.25 14.61 -18.16
CA ILE A 528 -9.18 13.65 -17.89
C ILE A 528 -9.68 12.71 -16.80
N TYR A 529 -9.57 11.42 -17.04
CA TYR A 529 -9.80 10.37 -16.04
C TYR A 529 -8.46 9.75 -15.67
N ALA A 530 -8.17 9.69 -14.38
CA ALA A 530 -6.93 9.13 -13.84
C ALA A 530 -7.22 8.19 -12.68
N ALA A 531 -6.41 7.14 -12.53
CA ALA A 531 -6.55 6.21 -11.41
C ALA A 531 -6.24 6.93 -10.09
N GLY A 532 -7.25 7.06 -9.24
CA GLY A 532 -7.14 7.58 -7.87
C GLY A 532 -6.96 6.48 -6.83
N ASP A 533 -6.80 5.23 -7.27
CA ASP A 533 -6.55 4.09 -6.43
C ASP A 533 -5.09 4.05 -5.98
N LEU A 534 -4.83 4.53 -4.76
CA LEU A 534 -3.51 4.59 -4.15
C LEU A 534 -3.19 3.36 -3.27
N ALA A 535 -4.14 2.42 -3.15
CA ALA A 535 -3.98 1.19 -2.40
C ALA A 535 -3.28 0.07 -3.21
N ASP A 536 -2.87 0.36 -4.44
CA ASP A 536 -2.06 -0.54 -5.27
C ASP A 536 -0.80 -0.99 -4.50
N PRO A 537 -0.65 -2.30 -4.22
CA PRO A 537 0.47 -2.83 -3.44
C PRO A 537 1.84 -2.59 -4.10
N HIS A 538 1.86 -2.34 -5.40
CA HIS A 538 3.07 -2.11 -6.19
C HIS A 538 3.48 -0.64 -6.28
N GLY A 539 2.61 0.27 -5.84
CA GLY A 539 2.82 1.71 -5.84
C GLY A 539 2.83 2.34 -7.24
N THR A 540 2.53 1.60 -8.30
CA THR A 540 2.55 2.08 -9.68
C THR A 540 1.46 3.13 -9.93
N HIS A 541 0.24 2.90 -9.44
CA HIS A 541 -0.88 3.82 -9.59
C HIS A 541 -0.57 5.19 -9.00
N LYS A 542 0.01 5.21 -7.78
CA LYS A 542 0.43 6.46 -7.14
C LYS A 542 1.48 7.22 -7.97
N VAL A 543 2.51 6.54 -8.45
CA VAL A 543 3.58 7.16 -9.25
C VAL A 543 3.03 7.68 -10.58
N CYS A 544 2.13 6.93 -11.23
CA CYS A 544 1.44 7.36 -12.44
C CYS A 544 0.59 8.61 -12.21
N LEU A 545 -0.16 8.67 -11.10
CA LEU A 545 -0.97 9.83 -10.73
C LEU A 545 -0.10 11.04 -10.41
N ASP A 546 1.01 10.86 -9.67
CA ASP A 546 1.96 11.93 -9.37
C ASP A 546 2.55 12.54 -10.66
N ALA A 547 2.85 11.72 -11.67
CA ALA A 547 3.31 12.18 -12.98
C ALA A 547 2.25 13.00 -13.73
N ILE A 548 0.97 12.56 -13.69
CA ILE A 548 -0.15 13.31 -14.27
C ILE A 548 -0.30 14.67 -13.57
N PHE A 549 -0.30 14.71 -12.24
CA PHE A 549 -0.43 15.97 -11.50
C PHE A 549 0.75 16.91 -11.74
N ALA A 550 1.97 16.40 -11.88
CA ALA A 550 3.11 17.22 -12.25
C ALA A 550 2.94 17.83 -13.65
N ALA A 551 2.45 17.06 -14.62
CA ALA A 551 2.14 17.55 -15.97
C ALA A 551 1.04 18.62 -15.93
N LEU A 552 -0.06 18.36 -15.22
CA LEU A 552 -1.17 19.31 -15.06
C LEU A 552 -0.74 20.63 -14.39
N LYS A 553 0.13 20.54 -13.38
CA LYS A 553 0.69 21.73 -12.71
C LYS A 553 1.46 22.62 -13.68
N ASN A 554 2.19 22.01 -14.62
CA ASN A 554 2.92 22.74 -15.64
C ASN A 554 1.99 23.33 -16.71
N LEU A 555 0.86 22.68 -17.02
CA LEU A 555 -0.06 23.07 -18.09
C LEU A 555 -1.24 23.95 -17.61
N LYS A 556 -1.45 24.10 -16.29
CA LYS A 556 -2.61 24.81 -15.73
C LYS A 556 -2.84 26.24 -16.24
N HIS A 557 -1.81 26.88 -16.78
CA HIS A 557 -1.87 28.26 -17.32
C HIS A 557 -2.36 28.32 -18.78
N LYS A 558 -2.46 27.18 -19.44
CA LYS A 558 -2.95 27.09 -20.84
C LYS A 558 -4.44 27.34 -20.90
N ASP A 559 -4.91 28.07 -21.92
CA ASP A 559 -6.32 28.44 -22.07
C ASP A 559 -7.25 27.22 -22.14
N TYR A 560 -6.86 26.15 -22.85
CA TYR A 560 -7.67 24.94 -22.96
C TYR A 560 -7.82 24.16 -21.65
N MET A 561 -6.98 24.44 -20.63
CA MET A 561 -7.08 23.80 -19.33
C MET A 561 -8.12 24.45 -18.40
N LYS A 562 -8.63 25.65 -18.74
CA LYS A 562 -9.61 26.37 -17.91
C LYS A 562 -10.93 25.62 -17.76
N ASP A 563 -11.32 24.89 -18.80
CA ASP A 563 -12.55 24.10 -18.85
C ASP A 563 -12.28 22.59 -18.77
N CYS A 564 -11.06 22.20 -18.39
CA CYS A 564 -10.69 20.79 -18.25
C CYS A 564 -10.98 20.29 -16.84
N TRP A 565 -11.78 19.23 -16.75
CA TRP A 565 -12.09 18.54 -15.50
C TRP A 565 -11.22 17.31 -15.36
N VAL A 566 -10.70 17.09 -14.15
CA VAL A 566 -9.92 15.89 -13.79
C VAL A 566 -10.76 15.05 -12.84
N TRP A 567 -11.10 13.86 -13.28
CA TRP A 567 -11.83 12.86 -12.51
C TRP A 567 -10.90 11.77 -12.05
N LEU A 568 -10.97 11.40 -10.77
CA LEU A 568 -10.24 10.27 -10.23
C LEU A 568 -11.19 9.08 -10.15
N TYR A 569 -10.79 7.95 -10.72
CA TYR A 569 -11.53 6.71 -10.60
C TYR A 569 -10.86 5.75 -9.63
N ARG A 570 -11.63 4.92 -8.96
CA ARG A 570 -11.18 3.82 -8.11
C ARG A 570 -11.49 2.49 -8.78
N GLY A 571 -10.78 1.45 -8.36
CA GLY A 571 -10.89 0.15 -9.02
C GLY A 571 -10.58 -1.02 -8.11
N ALA A 572 -9.86 -2.02 -8.63
CA ALA A 572 -9.72 -3.34 -8.09
C ALA A 572 -9.15 -3.41 -6.66
N TRP A 573 -8.38 -2.42 -6.22
CA TRP A 573 -7.70 -2.45 -4.93
C TRP A 573 -8.47 -1.79 -3.80
N HIS A 574 -9.22 -0.74 -4.10
CA HIS A 574 -10.01 0.00 -3.09
C HIS A 574 -11.12 0.79 -3.76
N GLU A 575 -12.32 0.74 -3.21
CA GLU A 575 -13.47 1.52 -3.65
C GLU A 575 -13.50 2.90 -2.97
N TRP A 576 -14.19 3.88 -3.58
CA TRP A 576 -14.55 5.13 -2.92
C TRP A 576 -15.63 4.87 -1.87
N ASP A 577 -15.51 5.49 -0.70
CA ASP A 577 -16.64 5.55 0.22
C ASP A 577 -17.81 6.28 -0.44
N ILE A 578 -19.04 5.82 -0.19
CA ILE A 578 -20.25 6.36 -0.87
C ILE A 578 -20.37 7.88 -0.72
N HIS A 579 -19.98 8.44 0.44
CA HIS A 579 -20.04 9.87 0.70
C HIS A 579 -18.99 10.70 -0.07
N GLU A 580 -17.94 10.06 -0.60
CA GLU A 580 -16.86 10.67 -1.39
C GLU A 580 -17.13 10.63 -2.90
N ILE A 581 -18.11 9.83 -3.34
CA ILE A 581 -18.43 9.70 -4.76
C ILE A 581 -19.10 10.97 -5.25
N GLU A 582 -18.47 11.63 -6.23
CA GLU A 582 -19.04 12.82 -6.89
C GLU A 582 -19.74 12.47 -8.21
N MET A 583 -19.34 11.37 -8.87
CA MET A 583 -20.01 10.88 -10.07
C MET A 583 -20.08 9.34 -10.04
N ALA A 584 -21.30 8.80 -10.07
CA ALA A 584 -21.61 7.38 -10.18
C ALA A 584 -22.29 7.11 -11.54
N VAL A 585 -21.72 6.23 -12.35
CA VAL A 585 -22.19 5.91 -13.70
C VAL A 585 -22.77 4.49 -13.76
#